data_5bb5d01bd587f1ad4df948e0856a292a
#
_entry.id   5bb5d01bd587f1ad4df948e0856a292a
#
_cell.length_a   1.000
_cell.length_b   1.000
_cell.length_c   1.000
_cell.angle_alpha   90.00
_cell.angle_beta   90.00
_cell.angle_gamma   90.00
#
_symmetry.space_group_name_H-M   'P 1'
#
loop_
_entity.id
_entity.type
_entity.pdbx_description
1 polymer ?
#
loop_
_entity_poly.entity_id
_entity_poly.type
_entity_poly.pdbx_seq_one_letter_code
_entity_poly.pdbx_strand_id
1 'polypeptide(L)'
;SKVGRGNNMIFSFDYIKTTSESQAGKNEWQVVGEMVDKFKRCVQKEILEDGKPVIPMITSVQSNRFGITNNRNAQNIIDDESIVSLSDRITQFCSHMFILRSKTSDEIEIEGRRFGTHKFINVKARHLGEDIAGAVEPVLVDDNLRKNFINLDFKNFNITECGDLRDIARTANGEVDLDEGGATEEIPDFDQF
;
A
#
# COMPACT_ATOMS: atom_id res chain seq x y z
N SER A 1 -26.38 -15.36 -3.32
CA SER A 1 -25.31 -14.69 -2.53
C SER A 1 -25.56 -14.95 -1.05
N LYS A 2 -24.52 -15.34 -0.29
CA LYS A 2 -24.62 -15.54 1.18
C LYS A 2 -24.57 -14.19 1.92
N VAL A 3 -24.15 -13.13 1.25
CA VAL A 3 -24.13 -11.77 1.78
C VAL A 3 -25.37 -11.06 1.24
N GLY A 4 -26.30 -10.70 2.13
CA GLY A 4 -27.54 -10.02 1.77
C GLY A 4 -27.30 -8.59 1.28
N ARG A 5 -28.29 -8.02 0.57
CA ARG A 5 -28.28 -6.61 0.19
C ARG A 5 -28.15 -5.70 1.43
N GLY A 6 -27.41 -4.62 1.29
CA GLY A 6 -27.19 -3.65 2.37
C GLY A 6 -26.01 -3.96 3.30
N ASN A 7 -25.31 -5.09 3.10
CA ASN A 7 -24.06 -5.38 3.81
C ASN A 7 -22.85 -4.91 3.00
N ASN A 8 -21.94 -4.22 3.65
CA ASN A 8 -20.66 -3.86 3.05
C ASN A 8 -19.76 -5.09 2.98
N MET A 9 -19.14 -5.32 1.82
CA MET A 9 -18.21 -6.41 1.61
C MET A 9 -16.94 -5.88 0.93
N ILE A 10 -15.79 -6.33 1.42
CA ILE A 10 -14.49 -6.12 0.79
C ILE A 10 -13.97 -7.48 0.33
N PHE A 11 -13.59 -7.60 -0.93
CA PHE A 11 -12.97 -8.82 -1.44
C PHE A 11 -11.45 -8.70 -1.33
N SER A 12 -10.84 -9.51 -0.46
CA SER A 12 -9.39 -9.60 -0.31
C SER A 12 -8.88 -10.85 -0.99
N PHE A 13 -7.88 -10.71 -1.87
CA PHE A 13 -7.21 -11.79 -2.56
C PHE A 13 -5.71 -11.72 -2.31
N ASP A 14 -5.21 -12.63 -1.53
CA ASP A 14 -3.80 -12.72 -1.16
C ASP A 14 -3.18 -13.93 -1.88
N TYR A 15 -2.35 -13.74 -2.78
CA TYR A 15 -1.90 -12.61 -3.59
C TYR A 15 -1.90 -13.04 -5.06
N ILE A 16 -1.73 -12.11 -6.00
CA ILE A 16 -1.71 -12.46 -7.43
C ILE A 16 -0.43 -13.23 -7.75
N LYS A 17 -0.58 -14.51 -8.09
CA LYS A 17 0.49 -15.41 -8.47
C LYS A 17 0.02 -16.32 -9.59
N THR A 18 0.90 -16.63 -10.51
CA THR A 18 0.64 -17.65 -11.53
C THR A 18 0.84 -19.05 -10.95
N THR A 19 -0.03 -19.98 -11.35
CA THR A 19 0.18 -21.40 -11.10
C THR A 19 0.78 -22.06 -12.35
N SER A 20 1.60 -23.09 -12.16
CA SER A 20 2.24 -23.82 -13.26
C SER A 20 1.26 -24.40 -14.27
N GLU A 21 0.03 -24.71 -13.85
CA GLU A 21 -1.02 -25.27 -14.70
C GLU A 21 -1.65 -24.27 -15.68
N SER A 22 -1.57 -22.96 -15.39
CA SER A 22 -2.16 -21.92 -16.22
C SER A 22 -1.27 -21.49 -17.40
N GLN A 23 -0.07 -22.06 -17.54
CA GLN A 23 0.99 -21.54 -18.42
C GLN A 23 1.12 -22.24 -19.78
N ALA A 24 0.22 -23.12 -20.17
CA ALA A 24 0.33 -23.80 -21.46
C ALA A 24 0.37 -22.77 -22.62
N GLY A 25 1.58 -22.40 -23.03
CA GLY A 25 1.85 -21.50 -24.16
C GLY A 25 1.74 -20.01 -23.90
N LYS A 26 1.59 -19.55 -22.63
CA LYS A 26 1.53 -18.12 -22.28
C LYS A 26 2.65 -17.74 -21.31
N ASN A 27 3.19 -16.53 -21.49
CA ASN A 27 4.12 -15.96 -20.53
C ASN A 27 3.40 -15.55 -19.21
N GLU A 28 4.12 -15.61 -18.11
CA GLU A 28 3.62 -15.30 -16.76
C GLU A 28 2.89 -13.95 -16.70
N TRP A 29 3.46 -12.89 -17.27
CA TRP A 29 2.87 -11.56 -17.31
C TRP A 29 1.53 -11.50 -18.06
N GLN A 30 1.34 -12.34 -19.08
CA GLN A 30 0.08 -12.43 -19.82
C GLN A 30 -1.02 -13.06 -18.97
N VAL A 31 -0.69 -14.14 -18.27
CA VAL A 31 -1.62 -14.84 -17.37
C VAL A 31 -2.06 -13.94 -16.23
N VAL A 32 -1.11 -13.26 -15.61
CA VAL A 32 -1.40 -12.28 -14.55
C VAL A 32 -2.27 -11.14 -15.06
N GLY A 33 -1.94 -10.58 -16.22
CA GLY A 33 -2.73 -9.51 -16.84
C GLY A 33 -4.17 -9.93 -17.14
N GLU A 34 -4.39 -11.14 -17.68
CA GLU A 34 -5.73 -11.67 -17.93
C GLU A 34 -6.51 -11.92 -16.63
N MET A 35 -5.85 -12.40 -15.59
CA MET A 35 -6.46 -12.61 -14.27
C MET A 35 -6.94 -11.30 -13.67
N VAL A 36 -6.10 -10.26 -13.67
CA VAL A 36 -6.45 -8.93 -13.17
C VAL A 36 -7.60 -8.33 -13.98
N ASP A 37 -7.61 -8.47 -15.31
CA ASP A 37 -8.72 -8.00 -16.14
C ASP A 37 -10.03 -8.71 -15.81
N LYS A 38 -10.00 -10.03 -15.60
CA LYS A 38 -11.18 -10.79 -15.17
C LYS A 38 -11.70 -10.34 -13.83
N PHE A 39 -10.82 -10.14 -12.83
CA PHE A 39 -11.22 -9.63 -11.53
C PHE A 39 -11.85 -8.24 -11.63
N LYS A 40 -11.21 -7.34 -12.36
CA LYS A 40 -11.75 -5.99 -12.55
C LYS A 40 -13.11 -6.01 -13.23
N ARG A 41 -13.28 -6.83 -14.25
CA ARG A 41 -14.56 -6.99 -14.94
C ARG A 41 -15.63 -7.52 -14.02
N CYS A 42 -15.31 -8.54 -13.22
CA CYS A 42 -16.23 -9.11 -12.24
C CYS A 42 -16.70 -8.06 -11.24
N VAL A 43 -15.80 -7.37 -10.55
CA VAL A 43 -16.16 -6.40 -9.51
C VAL A 43 -16.82 -5.12 -10.07
N GLN A 44 -16.48 -4.72 -11.29
CA GLN A 44 -17.01 -3.48 -11.88
C GLN A 44 -18.25 -3.63 -12.75
N LYS A 45 -18.48 -4.83 -13.33
CA LYS A 45 -19.54 -5.05 -14.31
C LYS A 45 -20.50 -6.16 -13.98
N GLU A 46 -20.09 -7.14 -13.18
CA GLU A 46 -20.90 -8.32 -12.91
C GLU A 46 -21.52 -8.27 -11.51
N ILE A 47 -20.81 -7.69 -10.54
CA ILE A 47 -21.30 -7.54 -9.17
C ILE A 47 -21.75 -6.09 -8.95
N LEU A 48 -23.01 -5.84 -9.30
CA LEU A 48 -23.59 -4.51 -9.24
C LEU A 48 -24.81 -4.48 -8.30
N GLU A 49 -24.98 -3.38 -7.61
CA GLU A 49 -26.24 -3.01 -6.93
C GLU A 49 -26.73 -1.69 -7.53
N ASP A 50 -27.96 -1.68 -8.02
CA ASP A 50 -28.57 -0.55 -8.73
C ASP A 50 -27.67 -0.01 -9.88
N GLY A 51 -27.00 -0.93 -10.58
CA GLY A 51 -26.12 -0.63 -11.70
C GLY A 51 -24.74 -0.05 -11.32
N LYS A 52 -24.41 0.00 -10.03
CA LYS A 52 -23.12 0.53 -9.53
C LYS A 52 -22.27 -0.57 -8.90
N PRO A 53 -20.94 -0.54 -9.09
CA PRO A 53 -20.03 -1.41 -8.37
C PRO A 53 -20.10 -1.17 -6.87
N VAL A 54 -20.23 -2.23 -6.08
CA VAL A 54 -20.40 -2.14 -4.62
C VAL A 54 -19.33 -2.89 -3.82
N ILE A 55 -18.47 -3.67 -4.49
CA ILE A 55 -17.45 -4.47 -3.84
C ILE A 55 -16.08 -3.96 -4.24
N PRO A 56 -15.32 -3.32 -3.35
CA PRO A 56 -13.92 -3.06 -3.57
C PRO A 56 -13.10 -4.36 -3.49
N MET A 57 -12.05 -4.46 -4.31
CA MET A 57 -11.10 -5.55 -4.29
C MET A 57 -9.75 -5.03 -3.83
N ILE A 58 -9.17 -5.71 -2.85
CA ILE A 58 -7.80 -5.48 -2.37
C ILE A 58 -6.99 -6.71 -2.70
N THR A 59 -5.83 -6.53 -3.30
CA THR A 59 -4.89 -7.62 -3.58
C THR A 59 -3.46 -7.14 -3.47
N SER A 60 -2.53 -8.08 -3.31
CA SER A 60 -1.11 -7.83 -3.29
C SER A 60 -0.40 -8.52 -4.45
N VAL A 61 0.76 -8.02 -4.80
CA VAL A 61 1.71 -8.63 -5.73
C VAL A 61 3.11 -8.52 -5.14
N GLN A 62 3.95 -9.48 -5.42
CA GLN A 62 5.35 -9.36 -5.02
C GLN A 62 6.08 -8.36 -5.94
N SER A 63 6.97 -7.56 -5.35
CA SER A 63 7.90 -6.73 -6.11
C SER A 63 8.88 -7.61 -6.88
N ASN A 64 9.42 -7.09 -7.98
CA ASN A 64 10.45 -7.80 -8.73
C ASN A 64 11.78 -7.87 -7.95
N ARG A 65 12.65 -8.81 -8.35
CA ARG A 65 13.98 -8.97 -7.74
C ARG A 65 14.86 -7.72 -7.90
N PHE A 66 14.65 -6.96 -8.97
CA PHE A 66 15.37 -5.73 -9.24
C PHE A 66 15.03 -4.65 -8.21
N GLY A 67 13.75 -4.46 -7.88
CA GLY A 67 13.32 -3.57 -6.82
C GLY A 67 13.90 -3.96 -5.46
N ILE A 68 13.91 -5.27 -5.13
CA ILE A 68 14.50 -5.77 -3.87
C ILE A 68 16.01 -5.51 -3.81
N THR A 69 16.73 -5.66 -4.91
CA THR A 69 18.19 -5.49 -4.95
C THR A 69 18.59 -4.02 -4.87
N ASN A 70 17.86 -3.14 -5.52
CA ASN A 70 18.14 -1.70 -5.51
C ASN A 70 17.76 -1.03 -4.19
N ASN A 71 16.78 -1.57 -3.46
CA ASN A 71 16.32 -1.02 -2.18
C ASN A 71 17.18 -1.46 -0.98
N ARG A 72 18.47 -1.74 -1.18
CA ARG A 72 19.40 -2.04 -0.09
C ARG A 72 20.00 -0.79 0.57
N ASN A 73 20.09 0.30 -0.18
CA ASN A 73 20.63 1.58 0.28
C ASN A 73 19.60 2.68 0.06
N ALA A 74 19.49 3.62 0.98
CA ALA A 74 18.54 4.75 0.91
C ALA A 74 18.65 5.57 -0.40
N GLN A 75 19.85 5.66 -0.97
CA GLN A 75 20.12 6.42 -2.20
C GLN A 75 19.57 5.77 -3.47
N ASN A 76 19.31 4.46 -3.46
CA ASN A 76 18.91 3.69 -4.64
C ASN A 76 17.46 3.19 -4.56
N ILE A 77 16.70 3.68 -3.59
CA ILE A 77 15.33 3.25 -3.41
C ILE A 77 14.44 3.80 -4.52
N ILE A 78 13.69 2.89 -5.13
CA ILE A 78 12.70 3.21 -6.14
C ILE A 78 11.32 2.94 -5.52
N ASP A 79 10.65 4.01 -5.11
CA ASP A 79 9.29 3.96 -4.56
C ASP A 79 8.29 4.47 -5.60
N ASP A 80 8.21 3.79 -6.74
CA ASP A 80 7.29 4.11 -7.83
C ASP A 80 6.66 2.86 -8.48
N GLU A 81 5.84 3.07 -9.49
CA GLU A 81 5.11 2.03 -10.20
C GLU A 81 6.03 1.00 -10.90
N SER A 82 7.29 1.32 -11.15
CA SER A 82 8.23 0.44 -11.86
C SER A 82 8.65 -0.79 -11.06
N ILE A 83 8.43 -0.78 -9.73
CA ILE A 83 8.66 -1.94 -8.86
C ILE A 83 7.76 -3.12 -9.23
N VAL A 84 6.60 -2.86 -9.83
CA VAL A 84 5.66 -3.91 -10.24
C VAL A 84 6.01 -4.40 -11.64
N SER A 85 6.92 -5.35 -11.73
CA SER A 85 7.40 -5.85 -13.03
C SER A 85 6.55 -6.96 -13.64
N LEU A 86 5.60 -7.53 -12.90
CA LEU A 86 4.85 -8.69 -13.37
C LEU A 86 3.91 -8.39 -14.54
N SER A 87 3.35 -7.19 -14.60
CA SER A 87 2.54 -6.75 -15.74
C SER A 87 2.22 -5.26 -15.64
N ASP A 88 2.48 -4.50 -16.69
CA ASP A 88 2.00 -3.13 -16.83
C ASP A 88 0.48 -3.02 -16.70
N ARG A 89 -0.24 -4.11 -16.97
CA ARG A 89 -1.69 -4.19 -16.82
C ARG A 89 -2.14 -4.05 -15.38
N ILE A 90 -1.34 -4.51 -14.40
CA ILE A 90 -1.67 -4.34 -12.98
C ILE A 90 -1.72 -2.84 -12.67
N THR A 91 -0.69 -2.11 -13.08
CA THR A 91 -0.64 -0.65 -12.87
C THR A 91 -1.72 0.07 -13.65
N GLN A 92 -2.07 -0.38 -14.85
CA GLN A 92 -3.13 0.21 -15.67
C GLN A 92 -4.53 -0.04 -15.09
N PHE A 93 -4.78 -1.20 -14.49
CA PHE A 93 -6.12 -1.58 -14.03
C PHE A 93 -6.44 -1.18 -12.61
N CYS A 94 -5.45 -1.09 -11.72
CA CYS A 94 -5.70 -0.66 -10.34
C CYS A 94 -6.12 0.80 -10.26
N SER A 95 -7.04 1.10 -9.35
CA SER A 95 -7.46 2.47 -9.04
C SER A 95 -6.49 3.11 -8.05
N HIS A 96 -6.01 2.34 -7.10
CA HIS A 96 -5.01 2.73 -6.12
C HIS A 96 -3.89 1.69 -6.08
N MET A 97 -2.66 2.15 -5.88
CA MET A 97 -1.50 1.29 -5.71
C MET A 97 -0.65 1.81 -4.56
N PHE A 98 -0.29 0.90 -3.69
CA PHE A 98 0.54 1.19 -2.54
C PHE A 98 1.77 0.28 -2.54
N ILE A 99 2.86 0.79 -2.01
CA ILE A 99 4.07 0.02 -1.70
C ILE A 99 4.16 -0.08 -0.19
N LEU A 100 4.23 -1.32 0.32
CA LEU A 100 4.60 -1.61 1.70
C LEU A 100 5.98 -2.24 1.70
N ARG A 101 6.94 -1.60 2.34
CA ARG A 101 8.31 -2.10 2.43
C ARG A 101 8.98 -1.81 3.77
N SER A 102 9.97 -2.62 4.10
CA SER A 102 10.88 -2.31 5.20
C SER A 102 11.75 -1.10 4.84
N LYS A 103 12.08 -0.29 5.83
CA LYS A 103 13.09 0.76 5.72
C LYS A 103 14.48 0.13 5.68
N THR A 104 15.39 0.80 4.99
CA THR A 104 16.83 0.46 5.09
C THR A 104 17.39 0.94 6.42
N SER A 105 18.56 0.41 6.80
CA SER A 105 19.25 0.86 8.00
C SER A 105 19.55 2.36 7.97
N ASP A 106 19.98 2.85 6.80
CA ASP A 106 20.28 4.28 6.58
C ASP A 106 19.04 5.16 6.75
N GLU A 107 17.87 4.69 6.26
CA GLU A 107 16.60 5.41 6.46
C GLU A 107 16.21 5.49 7.95
N ILE A 108 16.38 4.37 8.68
CA ILE A 108 16.08 4.34 10.12
C ILE A 108 17.04 5.26 10.89
N GLU A 109 18.31 5.33 10.49
CA GLU A 109 19.30 6.21 11.11
C GLU A 109 18.98 7.69 10.86
N ILE A 110 18.64 8.05 9.62
CA ILE A 110 18.34 9.43 9.22
C ILE A 110 16.99 9.91 9.80
N GLU A 111 15.96 9.10 9.69
CA GLU A 111 14.60 9.49 10.08
C GLU A 111 14.35 9.32 11.60
N GLY A 112 15.08 8.41 12.23
CA GLY A 112 14.95 8.05 13.64
C GLY A 112 14.04 6.83 13.85
N ARG A 113 14.41 6.01 14.85
CA ARG A 113 13.71 4.76 15.18
C ARG A 113 12.25 4.95 15.60
N ARG A 114 11.90 6.11 16.13
CA ARG A 114 10.53 6.43 16.54
C ARG A 114 9.53 6.41 15.38
N PHE A 115 10.00 6.63 14.16
CA PHE A 115 9.19 6.55 12.94
C PHE A 115 9.08 5.14 12.39
N GLY A 116 9.25 4.11 13.24
CA GLY A 116 9.01 2.71 12.89
C GLY A 116 9.98 2.14 11.86
N THR A 117 9.66 0.93 11.43
CA THR A 117 10.53 0.07 10.62
C THR A 117 10.09 -0.09 9.16
N HIS A 118 8.90 0.38 8.81
CA HIS A 118 8.31 0.22 7.49
C HIS A 118 7.76 1.53 6.94
N LYS A 119 7.62 1.58 5.61
CA LYS A 119 6.95 2.65 4.88
C LYS A 119 5.78 2.11 4.09
N PHE A 120 4.67 2.84 4.12
CA PHE A 120 3.50 2.63 3.29
C PHE A 120 3.32 3.84 2.39
N ILE A 121 3.50 3.65 1.08
CA ILE A 121 3.63 4.72 0.11
C ILE A 121 2.51 4.60 -0.91
N ASN A 122 1.73 5.66 -1.10
CA ASN A 122 0.76 5.72 -2.19
C ASN A 122 1.49 6.14 -3.47
N VAL A 123 1.63 5.22 -4.42
CA VAL A 123 2.30 5.49 -5.70
C VAL A 123 1.33 5.82 -6.82
N LYS A 124 0.05 5.43 -6.67
CA LYS A 124 -1.00 5.72 -7.62
C LYS A 124 -2.34 5.87 -6.92
N ALA A 125 -3.04 6.94 -7.25
CA ALA A 125 -4.41 7.17 -6.84
C ALA A 125 -5.20 7.75 -8.00
N ARG A 126 -6.23 7.02 -8.43
CA ARG A 126 -7.23 7.50 -9.39
C ARG A 126 -8.51 7.79 -8.63
N HIS A 127 -9.26 8.77 -9.10
CA HIS A 127 -10.56 9.10 -8.51
C HIS A 127 -10.46 9.41 -7.00
N LEU A 128 -9.38 10.07 -6.61
CA LEU A 128 -9.31 10.67 -5.29
C LEU A 128 -10.45 11.67 -5.18
N GLY A 129 -11.25 11.49 -4.14
CA GLY A 129 -12.06 12.57 -3.63
C GLY A 129 -11.18 13.58 -2.92
N GLU A 130 -11.71 14.20 -1.89
CA GLU A 130 -10.92 15.06 -1.01
C GLU A 130 -9.86 14.24 -0.25
N ASP A 131 -8.59 14.66 -0.33
CA ASP A 131 -7.50 14.04 0.43
C ASP A 131 -7.41 14.69 1.82
N ILE A 132 -8.35 14.34 2.69
CA ILE A 132 -8.49 14.92 4.02
C ILE A 132 -7.23 14.69 4.87
N ALA A 133 -6.60 13.54 4.72
CA ALA A 133 -5.39 13.20 5.47
C ALA A 133 -4.10 13.77 4.87
N GLY A 134 -4.14 14.33 3.65
CA GLY A 134 -2.96 14.77 2.93
C GLY A 134 -1.99 13.63 2.59
N ALA A 135 -2.49 12.41 2.51
CA ALA A 135 -1.66 11.21 2.33
C ALA A 135 -1.01 11.12 0.95
N VAL A 136 -1.55 11.85 -0.02
CA VAL A 136 -1.07 11.86 -1.42
C VAL A 136 -0.41 13.19 -1.80
N GLU A 137 -0.60 14.24 -1.01
CA GLU A 137 0.00 15.54 -1.27
C GLU A 137 1.52 15.49 -1.09
N PRO A 138 2.29 16.08 -2.02
CA PRO A 138 3.72 16.22 -1.81
C PRO A 138 4.04 17.09 -0.59
N VAL A 139 5.08 16.72 0.13
CA VAL A 139 5.58 17.47 1.29
C VAL A 139 6.86 18.20 0.90
N LEU A 140 6.95 19.47 1.27
CA LEU A 140 8.17 20.26 1.11
C LEU A 140 9.16 19.91 2.23
N VAL A 141 10.29 19.34 1.84
CA VAL A 141 11.39 18.98 2.75
C VAL A 141 12.70 19.50 2.15
N ASP A 142 13.43 20.33 2.90
CA ASP A 142 14.69 20.94 2.45
C ASP A 142 14.57 21.59 1.04
N ASP A 143 13.55 22.41 0.84
CA ASP A 143 13.21 23.07 -0.42
C ASP A 143 12.89 22.14 -1.60
N ASN A 144 12.71 20.84 -1.34
CA ASN A 144 12.34 19.85 -2.35
C ASN A 144 10.96 19.26 -2.07
N LEU A 145 10.12 19.18 -3.09
CA LEU A 145 8.85 18.45 -3.01
C LEU A 145 9.12 16.95 -3.03
N ARG A 146 8.72 16.26 -1.98
CA ARG A 146 8.84 14.81 -1.84
C ARG A 146 7.46 14.16 -1.72
N LYS A 147 7.33 12.97 -2.26
CA LYS A 147 6.12 12.16 -2.11
C LYS A 147 5.91 11.81 -0.63
N ASN A 148 4.71 12.02 -0.13
CA ASN A 148 4.36 11.63 1.23
C ASN A 148 4.27 10.10 1.38
N PHE A 149 4.47 9.61 2.58
CA PHE A 149 4.35 8.21 2.98
C PHE A 149 3.97 8.12 4.45
N ILE A 150 3.35 7.02 4.82
CA ILE A 150 3.02 6.71 6.22
C ILE A 150 4.11 5.79 6.78
N ASN A 151 4.58 6.11 7.97
CA ASN A 151 5.51 5.29 8.73
C ASN A 151 4.74 4.28 9.56
N LEU A 152 5.19 3.03 9.53
CA LEU A 152 4.59 1.94 10.27
C LEU A 152 5.65 1.21 11.10
N ASP A 153 5.28 0.81 12.31
CA ASP A 153 6.06 -0.15 13.10
C ASP A 153 5.33 -1.50 13.17
N PHE A 154 6.10 -2.55 12.93
CA PHE A 154 5.61 -3.94 12.96
C PHE A 154 6.23 -4.63 14.18
N LYS A 155 5.44 -4.84 15.21
CA LYS A 155 5.90 -5.46 16.45
C LYS A 155 4.84 -6.43 16.99
N ASN A 156 5.24 -7.68 17.26
CA ASN A 156 4.39 -8.70 17.88
C ASN A 156 3.03 -8.86 17.15
N PHE A 157 3.04 -8.96 15.82
CA PHE A 157 1.84 -9.05 14.96
C PHE A 157 0.95 -7.80 14.94
N ASN A 158 1.33 -6.74 15.65
CA ASN A 158 0.64 -5.46 15.61
C ASN A 158 1.30 -4.52 14.61
N ILE A 159 0.49 -3.69 13.98
CA ILE A 159 0.93 -2.63 13.08
C ILE A 159 0.52 -1.31 13.72
N THR A 160 1.48 -0.44 13.96
CA THR A 160 1.25 0.88 14.55
C THR A 160 1.67 1.95 13.56
N GLU A 161 0.83 2.94 13.35
CA GLU A 161 1.18 4.14 12.60
C GLU A 161 2.10 5.03 13.43
N CYS A 162 3.20 5.48 12.82
CA CYS A 162 4.25 6.26 13.46
C CYS A 162 4.44 7.63 12.80
N GLY A 163 3.37 8.20 12.28
CA GLY A 163 3.39 9.49 11.57
C GLY A 163 3.80 9.38 10.10
N ASP A 164 3.98 10.51 9.45
CA ASP A 164 4.29 10.62 8.02
C ASP A 164 5.56 11.45 7.75
N LEU A 165 5.83 11.77 6.49
CA LEU A 165 6.99 12.58 6.10
C LEU A 165 6.93 14.00 6.68
N ARG A 166 5.73 14.55 6.90
CA ARG A 166 5.55 15.89 7.53
C ARG A 166 6.05 15.89 8.97
N ASP A 167 5.79 14.81 9.70
CA ASP A 167 6.22 14.68 11.09
C ASP A 167 7.74 14.54 11.20
N ILE A 168 8.36 13.81 10.24
CA ILE A 168 9.82 13.75 10.14
C ILE A 168 10.40 15.15 9.89
N ALA A 169 9.85 15.90 8.94
CA ALA A 169 10.33 17.22 8.59
C ALA A 169 10.18 18.21 9.75
N ARG A 170 9.04 18.23 10.45
CA ARG A 170 8.80 19.07 11.64
C ARG A 170 9.80 18.78 12.74
N THR A 171 10.07 17.49 12.95
CA THR A 171 11.04 17.08 13.96
C THR A 171 12.46 17.52 13.63
N ALA A 172 12.87 17.39 12.37
CA ALA A 172 14.19 17.84 11.92
C ALA A 172 14.37 19.36 12.14
N ASN A 173 13.28 20.13 12.00
CA ASN A 173 13.25 21.57 12.22
C ASN A 173 13.12 21.99 13.70
N GLY A 174 13.03 21.04 14.64
CA GLY A 174 12.89 21.32 16.07
C GLY A 174 11.50 21.84 16.47
N GLU A 175 10.48 21.68 15.63
CA GLU A 175 9.14 22.25 15.84
C GLU A 175 8.20 21.35 16.67
N VAL A 176 8.60 20.13 17.03
CA VAL A 176 7.74 19.18 17.75
C VAL A 176 8.44 18.57 18.94
N ASP A 177 8.07 19.00 20.12
CA ASP A 177 8.07 18.15 21.32
C ASP A 177 6.91 17.14 21.15
N LEU A 178 7.22 15.93 20.74
CA LEU A 178 6.23 14.87 20.73
C LEU A 178 5.99 14.47 22.18
N ASP A 179 4.86 14.85 22.73
CA ASP A 179 4.31 14.25 23.95
C ASP A 179 4.39 12.72 23.82
N GLU A 180 4.97 12.07 24.81
CA GLU A 180 5.02 10.61 24.98
C GLU A 180 3.62 10.07 25.34
N GLY A 181 2.64 10.30 24.46
CA GLY A 181 1.24 9.96 24.68
C GLY A 181 0.67 9.14 23.54
N GLY A 182 1.32 8.04 23.17
CA GLY A 182 0.67 7.00 22.38
C GLY A 182 -0.39 6.31 23.22
N ALA A 183 -1.62 6.78 23.17
CA ALA A 183 -2.76 6.02 23.67
C ALA A 183 -2.83 4.71 22.89
N THR A 184 -2.41 3.64 23.51
CA THR A 184 -2.77 2.27 23.08
C THR A 184 -4.27 2.15 23.28
N GLU A 185 -5.06 2.38 22.22
CA GLU A 185 -6.42 1.84 22.20
C GLU A 185 -6.28 0.31 22.24
N GLU A 186 -6.67 -0.26 23.38
CA GLU A 186 -6.79 -1.70 23.53
C GLU A 186 -7.82 -2.19 22.50
N ILE A 187 -7.35 -2.96 21.53
CA ILE A 187 -8.21 -3.67 20.58
C ILE A 187 -8.99 -4.70 21.42
N PRO A 188 -10.34 -4.71 21.37
CA PRO A 188 -11.11 -5.68 22.13
C PRO A 188 -10.74 -7.10 21.71
N ASP A 189 -10.55 -7.94 22.71
CA ASP A 189 -10.23 -9.36 22.61
C ASP A 189 -11.34 -10.10 21.84
N PHE A 190 -11.04 -10.64 20.68
CA PHE A 190 -11.99 -11.34 19.81
C PHE A 190 -12.26 -12.80 20.20
N ASP A 191 -11.77 -13.25 21.35
CA ASP A 191 -11.94 -14.64 21.82
C ASP A 191 -13.30 -14.92 22.52
N GLN A 192 -14.31 -14.06 22.35
CA GLN A 192 -15.63 -14.27 22.94
C GLN A 192 -16.79 -14.35 21.92
N PHE A 193 -16.56 -15.11 20.83
CA PHE A 193 -17.73 -15.53 20.02
C PHE A 193 -17.57 -16.96 19.50
#